data_5277a183b48b9820b80502bdf14f043d
#
_entry.id   5277a183b48b9820b80502bdf14f043d
#
_cell.length_a   1.000
_cell.length_b   1.000
_cell.length_c   1.000
_cell.angle_alpha   90.00
_cell.angle_beta   90.00
_cell.angle_gamma   90.00
#
_symmetry.space_group_name_H-M   'P 1'
#
loop_
_entity.id
_entity.type
_entity.pdbx_description
1 polymer ?
#
loop_
_entity_poly.entity_id
_entity_poly.type
_entity_poly.pdbx_seq_one_letter_code
_entity_poly.pdbx_strand_id
1 'polypeptide(L)'
;MDPILLITGIFIGLSVTAPLGPVNIIVIRTALRRNFTIAALTGLGAVAADACYAGLAAYGIRSIEQIISEFATPLILIGGTLLVFIGIRLARSHVSLTELALQEVPSKRLIIGKMLATFALTLTNPGVFFGFLAIFGTMSAVLTLAASVDRPITVVAGVAIGGTLWWLFLSFVVTRLKSRITATIFDRINRWAGLLIAAFGFALLMDTFL
;
A
#
# COMPACT_ATOMS: atom_id res chain seq x y z
N MET A 1 -24.59 1.14 6.10
CA MET A 1 -23.29 0.56 5.69
C MET A 1 -23.33 -0.93 5.96
N ASP A 2 -23.00 -1.74 4.99
CA ASP A 2 -22.93 -3.21 5.14
C ASP A 2 -21.65 -3.57 5.94
N PRO A 3 -21.76 -4.20 7.13
CA PRO A 3 -20.61 -4.52 7.96
C PRO A 3 -19.60 -5.44 7.26
N ILE A 4 -20.08 -6.37 6.43
CA ILE A 4 -19.20 -7.30 5.71
C ILE A 4 -18.35 -6.54 4.70
N LEU A 5 -18.93 -5.62 3.95
CA LEU A 5 -18.19 -4.79 2.99
C LEU A 5 -17.18 -3.87 3.69
N LEU A 6 -17.54 -3.32 4.84
CA LEU A 6 -16.63 -2.49 5.63
C LEU A 6 -15.42 -3.31 6.10
N ILE A 7 -15.67 -4.48 6.69
CA ILE A 7 -14.60 -5.38 7.15
C ILE A 7 -13.72 -5.82 5.97
N THR A 8 -14.32 -6.20 4.85
CA THR A 8 -13.59 -6.56 3.63
C THR A 8 -12.71 -5.40 3.16
N GLY A 9 -13.25 -4.16 3.13
CA GLY A 9 -12.47 -2.97 2.81
C GLY A 9 -11.29 -2.77 3.77
N ILE A 10 -11.48 -2.97 5.08
CA ILE A 10 -10.41 -2.88 6.08
C ILE A 10 -9.29 -3.89 5.77
N PHE A 11 -9.64 -5.14 5.48
CA PHE A 11 -8.65 -6.16 5.11
C PHE A 11 -7.92 -5.82 3.81
N ILE A 12 -8.62 -5.31 2.80
CA ILE A 12 -8.00 -4.83 1.56
C ILE A 12 -6.99 -3.72 1.88
N GLY A 13 -7.41 -2.70 2.63
CA GLY A 13 -6.55 -1.58 3.01
C GLY A 13 -5.30 -2.04 3.77
N LEU A 14 -5.44 -2.94 4.74
CA LEU A 14 -4.30 -3.54 5.44
C LEU A 14 -3.37 -4.30 4.49
N SER A 15 -3.93 -5.14 3.61
CA SER A 15 -3.17 -6.00 2.71
C SER A 15 -2.37 -5.20 1.66
N VAL A 16 -2.92 -4.10 1.14
CA VAL A 16 -2.24 -3.25 0.15
C VAL A 16 -1.18 -2.37 0.80
N THR A 17 -1.46 -1.86 2.02
CA THR A 17 -0.56 -0.93 2.71
C THR A 17 0.58 -1.62 3.47
N ALA A 18 0.38 -2.87 3.94
CA ALA A 18 1.35 -3.59 4.76
C ALA A 18 2.67 -3.96 4.06
N PRO A 19 2.71 -4.30 2.76
CA PRO A 19 3.97 -4.58 2.08
C PRO A 19 4.94 -3.41 2.19
N LEU A 20 6.17 -3.70 2.62
CA LEU A 20 7.17 -2.67 2.88
C LEU A 20 7.70 -2.09 1.56
N GLY A 21 7.30 -0.87 1.28
CA GLY A 21 7.70 -0.09 0.12
C GLY A 21 8.38 1.23 0.50
N PRO A 22 8.65 2.10 -0.50
CA PRO A 22 9.28 3.41 -0.26
C PRO A 22 8.55 4.27 0.77
N VAL A 23 7.21 4.21 0.81
CA VAL A 23 6.37 4.95 1.77
C VAL A 23 6.60 4.46 3.20
N ASN A 24 6.66 3.13 3.41
CA ASN A 24 6.95 2.55 4.71
C ASN A 24 8.31 3.06 5.24
N ILE A 25 9.34 3.13 4.37
CA ILE A 25 10.65 3.66 4.74
C ILE A 25 10.55 5.12 5.20
N ILE A 26 9.78 5.97 4.51
CA ILE A 26 9.58 7.37 4.88
C ILE A 26 8.91 7.47 6.26
N VAL A 27 7.85 6.68 6.50
CA VAL A 27 7.13 6.66 7.78
C VAL A 27 8.02 6.15 8.91
N ILE A 28 8.75 5.06 8.68
CA ILE A 28 9.70 4.52 9.66
C ILE A 28 10.80 5.53 9.99
N ARG A 29 11.42 6.14 8.98
CA ARG A 29 12.42 7.21 9.18
C ARG A 29 11.82 8.36 9.97
N THR A 30 10.59 8.74 9.68
CA THR A 30 9.89 9.80 10.40
C THR A 30 9.62 9.40 11.86
N ALA A 31 9.20 8.17 12.14
CA ALA A 31 9.00 7.67 13.50
C ALA A 31 10.32 7.65 14.31
N LEU A 32 11.41 7.23 13.69
CA LEU A 32 12.73 7.19 14.34
C LEU A 32 13.28 8.58 14.64
N ARG A 33 13.14 9.54 13.70
CA ARG A 33 13.67 10.91 13.85
C ARG A 33 12.77 11.81 14.68
N ARG A 34 11.47 11.54 14.68
CA ARG A 34 10.44 12.38 15.27
C ARG A 34 9.70 11.63 16.37
N ASN A 35 8.41 11.53 16.19
CA ASN A 35 7.49 10.88 17.11
C ASN A 35 6.40 10.13 16.34
N PHE A 36 5.59 9.41 17.11
CA PHE A 36 4.44 8.66 16.64
C PHE A 36 3.49 9.50 15.77
N THR A 37 3.10 10.67 16.26
CA THR A 37 2.07 11.51 15.61
C THR A 37 2.50 11.97 14.22
N ILE A 38 3.74 12.48 14.09
CA ILE A 38 4.23 12.97 12.79
C ILE A 38 4.39 11.80 11.81
N ALA A 39 4.84 10.65 12.28
CA ALA A 39 4.96 9.45 11.47
C ALA A 39 3.60 8.96 10.97
N ALA A 40 2.61 8.85 11.86
CA ALA A 40 1.25 8.47 11.51
C ALA A 40 0.63 9.45 10.50
N LEU A 41 0.73 10.77 10.74
CA LEU A 41 0.27 11.78 9.80
C LEU A 41 0.95 11.67 8.42
N THR A 42 2.26 11.37 8.39
CA THR A 42 2.97 11.12 7.13
C THR A 42 2.32 9.97 6.33
N GLY A 43 1.90 8.89 7.01
CA GLY A 43 1.22 7.76 6.39
C GLY A 43 -0.15 8.08 5.82
N LEU A 44 -0.86 9.08 6.38
CA LEU A 44 -2.20 9.47 5.89
C LEU A 44 -2.18 9.99 4.44
N GLY A 45 -1.04 10.50 3.95
CA GLY A 45 -0.90 10.82 2.53
C GLY A 45 -1.07 9.59 1.65
N ALA A 46 -0.48 8.46 2.03
CA ALA A 46 -0.68 7.20 1.31
C ALA A 46 -2.12 6.71 1.40
N VAL A 47 -2.77 6.81 2.57
CA VAL A 47 -4.20 6.45 2.72
C VAL A 47 -5.08 7.22 1.76
N ALA A 48 -4.81 8.52 1.56
CA ALA A 48 -5.57 9.32 0.60
C ALA A 48 -5.41 8.79 -0.84
N ALA A 49 -4.19 8.40 -1.25
CA ALA A 49 -3.94 7.80 -2.56
C ALA A 49 -4.59 6.42 -2.70
N ASP A 50 -4.50 5.57 -1.66
CA ASP A 50 -5.15 4.26 -1.61
C ASP A 50 -6.68 4.39 -1.73
N ALA A 51 -7.28 5.39 -1.06
CA ALA A 51 -8.70 5.69 -1.18
C ALA A 51 -9.08 6.15 -2.60
N CYS A 52 -8.22 6.93 -3.29
CA CYS A 52 -8.42 7.27 -4.69
C CYS A 52 -8.42 6.02 -5.58
N TYR A 53 -7.45 5.12 -5.41
CA TYR A 53 -7.41 3.87 -6.16
C TYR A 53 -8.59 2.96 -5.86
N ALA A 54 -8.95 2.80 -4.59
CA ALA A 54 -10.12 2.04 -4.19
C ALA A 54 -11.41 2.63 -4.79
N GLY A 55 -11.53 3.96 -4.82
CA GLY A 55 -12.65 4.66 -5.46
C GLY A 55 -12.69 4.40 -6.96
N LEU A 56 -11.58 4.60 -7.66
CA LEU A 56 -11.49 4.32 -9.09
C LEU A 56 -11.82 2.86 -9.41
N ALA A 57 -11.29 1.92 -8.65
CA ALA A 57 -11.57 0.51 -8.84
C ALA A 57 -13.03 0.15 -8.52
N ALA A 58 -13.57 0.64 -7.40
CA ALA A 58 -14.91 0.29 -6.95
C ALA A 58 -16.04 0.89 -7.82
N TYR A 59 -15.84 2.11 -8.35
CA TYR A 59 -16.80 2.76 -9.25
C TYR A 59 -16.53 2.46 -10.71
N GLY A 60 -15.28 2.20 -11.09
CA GLY A 60 -14.85 1.92 -12.45
C GLY A 60 -15.23 0.53 -12.95
N ILE A 61 -15.58 -0.40 -12.06
CA ILE A 61 -15.81 -1.82 -12.39
C ILE A 61 -16.75 -1.98 -13.58
N ARG A 62 -17.86 -1.23 -13.66
CA ARG A 62 -18.83 -1.36 -14.78
C ARG A 62 -18.25 -0.94 -16.14
N SER A 63 -17.39 0.07 -16.17
CA SER A 63 -16.78 0.58 -17.41
C SER A 63 -15.48 -0.16 -17.73
N ILE A 64 -14.88 -0.79 -16.75
CA ILE A 64 -13.59 -1.47 -16.83
C ILE A 64 -13.76 -2.97 -17.07
N GLU A 65 -14.92 -3.59 -16.76
CA GLU A 65 -15.13 -5.03 -16.98
C GLU A 65 -14.87 -5.44 -18.44
N GLN A 66 -15.33 -4.65 -19.41
CA GLN A 66 -15.05 -4.91 -20.83
C GLN A 66 -13.56 -4.72 -21.15
N ILE A 67 -12.94 -3.67 -20.64
CA ILE A 67 -11.51 -3.40 -20.83
C ILE A 67 -10.66 -4.47 -20.11
N ILE A 68 -11.03 -4.86 -18.90
CA ILE A 68 -10.32 -5.92 -18.16
C ILE A 68 -10.44 -7.25 -18.88
N SER A 69 -11.62 -7.60 -19.42
CA SER A 69 -11.80 -8.87 -20.14
C SER A 69 -11.00 -8.91 -21.45
N GLU A 70 -10.93 -7.79 -22.18
CA GLU A 70 -10.14 -7.70 -23.43
C GLU A 70 -8.63 -7.61 -23.16
N PHE A 71 -8.22 -6.94 -22.09
CA PHE A 71 -6.82 -6.69 -21.75
C PHE A 71 -6.33 -7.43 -20.50
N ALA A 72 -7.07 -8.46 -20.03
CA ALA A 72 -6.70 -9.22 -18.83
C ALA A 72 -5.26 -9.77 -18.93
N THR A 73 -4.95 -10.47 -20.01
CA THR A 73 -3.63 -11.06 -20.22
C THR A 73 -2.49 -10.04 -20.25
N PRO A 74 -2.52 -8.98 -21.07
CA PRO A 74 -1.49 -7.95 -21.02
C PRO A 74 -1.39 -7.23 -19.67
N LEU A 75 -2.51 -6.99 -18.98
CA LEU A 75 -2.50 -6.37 -17.64
C LEU A 75 -1.82 -7.27 -16.60
N ILE A 76 -2.10 -8.57 -16.62
CA ILE A 76 -1.46 -9.55 -15.72
C ILE A 76 0.03 -9.67 -16.04
N LEU A 77 0.42 -9.71 -17.30
CA LEU A 77 1.82 -9.80 -17.72
C LEU A 77 2.61 -8.55 -17.28
N ILE A 78 2.08 -7.35 -17.51
CA ILE A 78 2.72 -6.11 -17.08
C ILE A 78 2.73 -6.00 -15.57
N GLY A 79 1.60 -6.23 -14.90
CA GLY A 79 1.46 -6.14 -13.44
C GLY A 79 2.32 -7.17 -12.72
N GLY A 80 2.25 -8.43 -13.13
CA GLY A 80 3.06 -9.51 -12.58
C GLY A 80 4.56 -9.26 -12.75
N THR A 81 5.00 -8.83 -13.93
CA THR A 81 6.41 -8.49 -14.20
C THR A 81 6.87 -7.32 -13.31
N LEU A 82 6.05 -6.26 -13.17
CA LEU A 82 6.35 -5.13 -12.30
C LEU A 82 6.43 -5.56 -10.83
N LEU A 83 5.52 -6.40 -10.36
CA LEU A 83 5.54 -6.92 -8.99
C LEU A 83 6.81 -7.75 -8.73
N VAL A 84 7.21 -8.62 -9.66
CA VAL A 84 8.48 -9.37 -9.57
C VAL A 84 9.67 -8.40 -9.49
N PHE A 85 9.72 -7.41 -10.39
CA PHE A 85 10.82 -6.42 -10.43
C PHE A 85 10.88 -5.61 -9.14
N ILE A 86 9.75 -5.05 -8.67
CA ILE A 86 9.65 -4.27 -7.43
C ILE A 86 10.02 -5.15 -6.24
N GLY A 87 9.51 -6.38 -6.17
CA GLY A 87 9.80 -7.33 -5.10
C GLY A 87 11.30 -7.65 -5.01
N ILE A 88 11.96 -7.95 -6.13
CA ILE A 88 13.41 -8.19 -6.17
C ILE A 88 14.18 -6.93 -5.75
N ARG A 89 13.79 -5.76 -6.25
CA ARG A 89 14.44 -4.49 -5.89
C ARG A 89 14.30 -4.20 -4.39
N LEU A 90 13.13 -4.44 -3.82
CA LEU A 90 12.90 -4.28 -2.39
C LEU A 90 13.71 -5.28 -1.57
N ALA A 91 13.75 -6.57 -1.98
CA ALA A 91 14.51 -7.61 -1.30
C ALA A 91 16.03 -7.33 -1.27
N ARG A 92 16.54 -6.59 -2.25
CA ARG A 92 17.94 -6.19 -2.37
C ARG A 92 18.24 -4.79 -1.78
N SER A 93 17.22 -4.07 -1.30
CA SER A 93 17.42 -2.74 -0.75
C SER A 93 18.08 -2.81 0.63
N HIS A 94 19.11 -1.99 0.84
CA HIS A 94 19.77 -1.80 2.14
C HIS A 94 19.44 -0.42 2.69
N VAL A 95 19.22 -0.33 4.00
CA VAL A 95 18.90 0.93 4.67
C VAL A 95 20.08 1.37 5.53
N SER A 96 20.67 2.52 5.20
CA SER A 96 21.69 3.15 6.06
C SER A 96 21.02 3.89 7.23
N LEU A 97 21.29 3.45 8.46
CA LEU A 97 20.83 4.14 9.67
C LEU A 97 21.61 5.44 9.95
N THR A 98 22.79 5.61 9.38
CA THR A 98 23.63 6.81 9.57
C THR A 98 22.94 8.06 9.01
N GLU A 99 22.21 7.92 7.89
CA GLU A 99 21.38 8.99 7.33
C GLU A 99 20.13 9.28 8.20
N LEU A 100 19.80 8.40 9.14
CA LEU A 100 18.64 8.56 10.02
C LEU A 100 18.90 9.52 11.20
N ALA A 101 20.16 9.87 11.49
CA ALA A 101 20.54 10.58 12.71
C ALA A 101 20.31 12.10 12.69
N LEU A 102 20.12 12.72 11.53
CA LEU A 102 19.91 14.17 11.43
C LEU A 102 18.51 14.57 11.91
N GLN A 103 18.45 15.33 13.01
CA GLN A 103 17.18 15.85 13.54
C GLN A 103 16.78 17.14 12.80
N GLU A 104 15.66 17.09 12.11
CA GLU A 104 15.04 18.30 11.51
C GLU A 104 14.00 18.89 12.48
N VAL A 105 13.81 20.18 12.55
CA VAL A 105 12.78 20.82 13.41
C VAL A 105 11.38 20.57 12.87
N PRO A 106 10.40 20.14 13.69
CA PRO A 106 9.03 19.93 13.23
C PRO A 106 8.37 21.26 12.85
N SER A 107 7.92 21.37 11.60
CA SER A 107 7.08 22.47 11.14
C SER A 107 5.82 21.92 10.47
N LYS A 108 4.71 22.68 10.50
CA LYS A 108 3.49 22.30 9.77
C LYS A 108 3.76 22.07 8.28
N ARG A 109 4.60 22.90 7.67
CA ARG A 109 5.02 22.81 6.27
C ARG A 109 5.76 21.49 5.99
N LEU A 110 6.58 21.03 6.92
CA LEU A 110 7.28 19.76 6.79
C LEU A 110 6.32 18.56 6.84
N ILE A 111 5.34 18.58 7.73
CA ILE A 111 4.33 17.52 7.86
C ILE A 111 3.51 17.41 6.56
N ILE A 112 2.98 18.54 6.08
CA ILE A 112 2.23 18.59 4.83
C ILE A 112 3.09 18.13 3.65
N GLY A 113 4.35 18.58 3.58
CA GLY A 113 5.29 18.13 2.55
C GLY A 113 5.51 16.62 2.56
N LYS A 114 5.62 16.00 3.73
CA LYS A 114 5.74 14.53 3.86
C LYS A 114 4.46 13.80 3.47
N MET A 115 3.29 14.32 3.85
CA MET A 115 1.99 13.78 3.43
C MET A 115 1.83 13.84 1.90
N LEU A 116 2.16 14.97 1.29
CA LEU A 116 2.12 15.11 -0.17
C LEU A 116 3.13 14.19 -0.87
N ALA A 117 4.32 14.03 -0.30
CA ALA A 117 5.32 13.11 -0.83
C ALA A 117 4.84 11.65 -0.78
N THR A 118 4.26 11.20 0.33
CA THR A 118 3.72 9.84 0.45
C THR A 118 2.50 9.64 -0.43
N PHE A 119 1.62 10.64 -0.55
CA PHE A 119 0.51 10.63 -1.50
C PHE A 119 1.00 10.45 -2.93
N ALA A 120 1.92 11.30 -3.39
CA ALA A 120 2.48 11.24 -4.74
C ALA A 120 3.20 9.91 -5.00
N LEU A 121 4.02 9.44 -4.06
CA LEU A 121 4.73 8.16 -4.17
C LEU A 121 3.77 6.97 -4.26
N THR A 122 2.67 6.98 -3.50
CA THR A 122 1.65 5.93 -3.58
C THR A 122 0.91 6.01 -4.91
N LEU A 123 0.52 7.23 -5.32
CA LEU A 123 -0.22 7.45 -6.57
C LEU A 123 0.60 7.11 -7.82
N THR A 124 1.91 7.24 -7.77
CA THR A 124 2.82 6.89 -8.87
C THR A 124 3.39 5.47 -8.74
N ASN A 125 2.99 4.72 -7.71
CA ASN A 125 3.49 3.36 -7.48
C ASN A 125 2.69 2.35 -8.30
N PRO A 126 3.26 1.76 -9.37
CA PRO A 126 2.55 0.80 -10.19
C PRO A 126 2.14 -0.45 -9.41
N GLY A 127 2.92 -0.86 -8.39
CA GLY A 127 2.58 -2.01 -7.55
C GLY A 127 1.30 -1.81 -6.75
N VAL A 128 1.04 -0.59 -6.27
CA VAL A 128 -0.21 -0.24 -5.58
C VAL A 128 -1.37 -0.25 -6.56
N PHE A 129 -1.21 0.39 -7.73
CA PHE A 129 -2.23 0.41 -8.79
C PHE A 129 -2.66 -0.99 -9.20
N PHE A 130 -1.68 -1.84 -9.58
CA PHE A 130 -1.98 -3.23 -9.99
C PHE A 130 -2.49 -4.09 -8.83
N GLY A 131 -2.06 -3.81 -7.60
CA GLY A 131 -2.59 -4.47 -6.39
C GLY A 131 -4.09 -4.20 -6.21
N PHE A 132 -4.53 -2.95 -6.33
CA PHE A 132 -5.95 -2.60 -6.28
C PHE A 132 -6.72 -3.21 -7.45
N LEU A 133 -6.18 -3.13 -8.66
CA LEU A 133 -6.81 -3.69 -9.85
C LEU A 133 -7.02 -5.21 -9.71
N ALA A 134 -6.01 -5.94 -9.24
CA ALA A 134 -6.10 -7.38 -9.03
C ALA A 134 -7.13 -7.74 -7.96
N ILE A 135 -7.08 -7.08 -6.80
CA ILE A 135 -8.00 -7.37 -5.69
C ILE A 135 -9.45 -7.04 -6.10
N PHE A 136 -9.71 -5.86 -6.66
CA PHE A 136 -11.05 -5.49 -7.04
C PHE A 136 -11.54 -6.27 -8.25
N GLY A 137 -10.67 -6.63 -9.20
CA GLY A 137 -11.00 -7.49 -10.34
C GLY A 137 -11.46 -8.87 -9.90
N THR A 138 -10.74 -9.51 -8.97
CA THR A 138 -11.11 -10.85 -8.47
C THR A 138 -12.32 -10.81 -7.52
N MET A 139 -12.52 -9.73 -6.77
CA MET A 139 -13.59 -9.61 -5.78
C MET A 139 -14.87 -8.93 -6.31
N SER A 140 -14.88 -8.45 -7.55
CA SER A 140 -16.02 -7.73 -8.15
C SER A 140 -17.33 -8.51 -8.06
N ALA A 141 -17.29 -9.80 -8.39
CA ALA A 141 -18.44 -10.68 -8.32
C ALA A 141 -18.92 -10.93 -6.87
N VAL A 142 -17.98 -11.04 -5.92
CA VAL A 142 -18.26 -11.29 -4.50
C VAL A 142 -18.81 -10.03 -3.84
N LEU A 143 -18.22 -8.87 -4.14
CA LEU A 143 -18.58 -7.61 -3.51
C LEU A 143 -19.88 -7.03 -4.05
N THR A 144 -20.36 -7.49 -5.22
CA THR A 144 -21.61 -6.99 -5.88
C THR A 144 -21.70 -5.45 -5.82
N LEU A 145 -20.57 -4.76 -6.05
CA LEU A 145 -20.44 -3.31 -5.86
C LEU A 145 -21.40 -2.51 -6.76
N ALA A 146 -21.80 -3.12 -7.88
CA ALA A 146 -22.75 -2.53 -8.81
C ALA A 146 -24.21 -2.52 -8.32
N ALA A 147 -24.53 -3.21 -7.22
CA ALA A 147 -25.90 -3.34 -6.74
C ALA A 147 -26.48 -2.05 -6.14
N SER A 148 -25.64 -1.19 -5.55
CA SER A 148 -26.05 0.12 -5.02
C SER A 148 -24.87 1.08 -4.93
N VAL A 149 -25.14 2.40 -4.90
CA VAL A 149 -24.09 3.46 -4.78
C VAL A 149 -23.38 3.40 -3.44
N ASP A 150 -24.03 2.95 -2.37
CA ASP A 150 -23.48 2.91 -1.01
C ASP A 150 -22.42 1.82 -0.81
N ARG A 151 -22.43 0.78 -1.64
CA ARG A 151 -21.50 -0.35 -1.51
C ARG A 151 -20.04 0.05 -1.81
N PRO A 152 -19.74 0.72 -2.94
CA PRO A 152 -18.39 1.24 -3.19
C PRO A 152 -17.89 2.16 -2.09
N ILE A 153 -18.71 3.12 -1.62
CA ILE A 153 -18.35 4.05 -0.55
C ILE A 153 -17.96 3.29 0.72
N THR A 154 -18.72 2.24 1.07
CA THR A 154 -18.45 1.43 2.26
C THR A 154 -17.09 0.73 2.16
N VAL A 155 -16.76 0.17 0.99
CA VAL A 155 -15.47 -0.49 0.77
C VAL A 155 -14.32 0.52 0.80
N VAL A 156 -14.47 1.68 0.14
CA VAL A 156 -13.46 2.76 0.16
C VAL A 156 -13.20 3.27 1.58
N ALA A 157 -14.26 3.46 2.37
CA ALA A 157 -14.12 3.82 3.78
C ALA A 157 -13.38 2.74 4.57
N GLY A 158 -13.68 1.46 4.32
CA GLY A 158 -12.96 0.33 4.89
C GLY A 158 -11.47 0.35 4.53
N VAL A 159 -11.12 0.57 3.26
CA VAL A 159 -9.73 0.69 2.79
C VAL A 159 -9.01 1.82 3.52
N ALA A 160 -9.64 2.99 3.64
CA ALA A 160 -9.06 4.13 4.35
C ALA A 160 -8.85 3.84 5.85
N ILE A 161 -9.79 3.15 6.49
CA ILE A 161 -9.66 2.70 7.89
C ILE A 161 -8.50 1.70 8.01
N GLY A 162 -8.45 0.67 7.16
CA GLY A 162 -7.41 -0.35 7.17
C GLY A 162 -6.01 0.23 6.98
N GLY A 163 -5.82 1.10 5.98
CA GLY A 163 -4.57 1.82 5.76
C GLY A 163 -4.18 2.71 6.95
N THR A 164 -5.17 3.43 7.53
CA THR A 164 -4.93 4.25 8.73
C THR A 164 -4.48 3.40 9.91
N LEU A 165 -5.15 2.26 10.17
CA LEU A 165 -4.77 1.33 11.22
C LEU A 165 -3.34 0.80 11.03
N TRP A 166 -2.95 0.48 9.78
CA TRP A 166 -1.58 0.09 9.48
C TRP A 166 -0.56 1.16 9.84
N TRP A 167 -0.79 2.41 9.44
CA TRP A 167 0.16 3.51 9.72
C TRP A 167 0.23 3.85 11.21
N LEU A 168 -0.88 3.77 11.92
CA LEU A 168 -0.89 3.90 13.38
C LEU A 168 -0.08 2.77 14.04
N PHE A 169 -0.34 1.53 13.64
CA PHE A 169 0.39 0.36 14.15
C PHE A 169 1.89 0.45 13.86
N LEU A 170 2.28 0.70 12.61
CA LEU A 170 3.68 0.80 12.21
C LEU A 170 4.40 1.92 12.97
N SER A 171 3.79 3.12 13.03
CA SER A 171 4.34 4.26 13.75
C SER A 171 4.50 3.98 15.24
N PHE A 172 3.52 3.30 15.86
CA PHE A 172 3.58 2.89 17.26
C PHE A 172 4.72 1.90 17.51
N VAL A 173 4.77 0.83 16.73
CA VAL A 173 5.80 -0.22 16.87
C VAL A 173 7.21 0.38 16.71
N VAL A 174 7.43 1.16 15.65
CA VAL A 174 8.73 1.78 15.37
C VAL A 174 9.14 2.74 16.49
N THR A 175 8.22 3.57 16.97
CA THR A 175 8.52 4.53 18.04
C THR A 175 8.83 3.81 19.36
N ARG A 176 8.11 2.74 19.68
CA ARG A 176 8.34 1.94 20.89
C ARG A 176 9.65 1.14 20.86
N LEU A 177 9.96 0.62 19.68
CA LEU A 177 11.15 -0.22 19.48
C LEU A 177 12.36 0.58 18.98
N LYS A 178 12.31 1.91 19.00
CA LYS A 178 13.33 2.79 18.45
C LYS A 178 14.75 2.43 18.91
N SER A 179 14.95 2.06 20.17
CA SER A 179 16.23 1.65 20.73
C SER A 179 16.71 0.26 20.31
N ARG A 180 15.81 -0.58 19.77
CA ARG A 180 16.08 -1.97 19.35
C ARG A 180 16.12 -2.16 17.83
N ILE A 181 15.73 -1.13 17.08
CA ILE A 181 15.69 -1.21 15.62
C ILE A 181 17.10 -0.98 15.06
N THR A 182 17.62 -2.02 14.39
CA THR A 182 18.91 -2.02 13.71
C THR A 182 18.73 -2.04 12.19
N ALA A 183 19.77 -1.62 11.44
CA ALA A 183 19.79 -1.74 9.98
C ALA A 183 19.49 -3.19 9.53
N THR A 184 20.03 -4.17 10.25
CA THR A 184 19.84 -5.60 9.97
C THR A 184 18.37 -6.03 10.04
N ILE A 185 17.60 -5.47 11.00
CA ILE A 185 16.16 -5.76 11.11
C ILE A 185 15.44 -5.22 9.88
N PHE A 186 15.76 -3.98 9.46
CA PHE A 186 15.19 -3.39 8.25
C PHE A 186 15.50 -4.18 7.00
N ASP A 187 16.75 -4.56 6.80
CA ASP A 187 17.18 -5.34 5.65
C ASP A 187 16.48 -6.70 5.60
N ARG A 188 16.29 -7.33 6.78
CA ARG A 188 15.54 -8.59 6.88
C ARG A 188 14.08 -8.43 6.52
N ILE A 189 13.44 -7.39 7.03
CA ILE A 189 12.03 -7.08 6.71
C ILE A 189 11.87 -6.79 5.21
N ASN A 190 12.72 -5.93 4.63
CA ASN A 190 12.69 -5.62 3.20
C ASN A 190 12.91 -6.86 2.35
N ARG A 191 13.83 -7.73 2.76
CA ARG A 191 14.12 -8.99 2.05
C ARG A 191 12.91 -9.90 2.02
N TRP A 192 12.27 -10.16 3.15
CA TRP A 192 11.10 -11.02 3.22
C TRP A 192 9.89 -10.42 2.51
N ALA A 193 9.59 -9.13 2.73
CA ALA A 193 8.51 -8.45 2.03
C ALA A 193 8.73 -8.44 0.51
N GLY A 194 9.97 -8.16 0.07
CA GLY A 194 10.31 -8.18 -1.35
C GLY A 194 10.16 -9.55 -1.98
N LEU A 195 10.59 -10.62 -1.27
CA LEU A 195 10.42 -12.00 -1.74
C LEU A 195 8.94 -12.39 -1.84
N LEU A 196 8.10 -12.00 -0.89
CA LEU A 196 6.65 -12.25 -0.92
C LEU A 196 5.99 -11.54 -2.11
N ILE A 197 6.33 -10.26 -2.34
CA ILE A 197 5.81 -9.50 -3.48
C ILE A 197 6.26 -10.13 -4.81
N ALA A 198 7.54 -10.52 -4.91
CA ALA A 198 8.06 -11.17 -6.11
C ALA A 198 7.40 -12.55 -6.35
N ALA A 199 7.20 -13.35 -5.30
CA ALA A 199 6.52 -14.64 -5.39
C ALA A 199 5.07 -14.49 -5.84
N PHE A 200 4.35 -13.47 -5.32
CA PHE A 200 2.98 -13.18 -5.75
C PHE A 200 2.93 -12.75 -7.22
N GLY A 201 3.82 -11.83 -7.65
CA GLY A 201 3.93 -11.45 -9.05
C GLY A 201 4.26 -12.63 -9.98
N PHE A 202 5.14 -13.51 -9.54
CA PHE A 202 5.48 -14.73 -10.27
C PHE A 202 4.30 -15.71 -10.36
N ALA A 203 3.55 -15.89 -9.27
CA ALA A 203 2.36 -16.73 -9.28
C ALA A 203 1.30 -16.23 -10.27
N LEU A 204 1.07 -14.91 -10.32
CA LEU A 204 0.17 -14.29 -11.31
C LEU A 204 0.63 -14.55 -12.75
N LEU A 205 1.94 -14.49 -13.02
CA LEU A 205 2.48 -14.79 -14.34
C LEU A 205 2.30 -16.27 -14.71
N MET A 206 2.55 -17.18 -13.76
CA MET A 206 2.38 -18.60 -14.01
C MET A 206 0.94 -19.00 -14.31
N ASP A 207 -0.03 -18.40 -13.61
CA ASP A 207 -1.47 -18.65 -13.84
C ASP A 207 -1.94 -18.22 -15.26
N THR A 208 -1.20 -17.34 -15.90
CA THR A 208 -1.50 -16.88 -17.27
C THR A 208 -1.03 -17.90 -18.35
N PHE A 209 -0.09 -18.80 -17.98
CA PHE A 209 0.51 -19.76 -18.91
C PHE A 209 0.04 -21.21 -18.69
N LEU A 210 -0.74 -21.46 -17.64
CA LEU A 210 -1.36 -22.75 -17.31
C LEU A 210 -2.84 -22.75 -17.71
#